data_25addb9246ad1e14871c3dadcc433f4a
#
_entry.id   25addb9246ad1e14871c3dadcc433f4a
#
_cell.length_a   1.000
_cell.length_b   1.000
_cell.length_c   1.000
_cell.angle_alpha   90.00
_cell.angle_beta   90.00
_cell.angle_gamma   90.00
#
_symmetry.space_group_name_H-M   'P 1'
#
loop_
_entity.id
_entity.type
_entity.pdbx_description
1 polymer ?
#
loop_
_entity_poly.entity_id
_entity_poly.type
_entity_poly.pdbx_seq_one_letter_code
_entity_poly.pdbx_strand_id
1 'polypeptide(L)'
;LLPGCTTLLGEDQENEETDCEMEPTTEGCFEPVVTEDDCAPTQVFTGESCRIMLRPEKLDFGTSEATLQIGTEMQQLTPSFLGDAPTKWAVNPQLPDGIEIDLESGVISGTPNYEEPSRHYTIIASNAAGIASFRIQITVLPIPVISVQLQSPEMNCTIGESCHMETPSFSGGEPDQ
;
A
#
# COMPACT_ATOMS: atom_id res chain seq x y z
N LEU A 1 -39.82 11.83 0.41
CA LEU A 1 -40.44 10.90 -0.52
C LEU A 1 -39.55 9.66 -0.60
N LEU A 2 -39.89 8.59 0.13
CA LEU A 2 -39.28 7.28 0.05
C LEU A 2 -39.74 6.57 -1.24
N PRO A 3 -38.89 6.08 -2.11
CA PRO A 3 -39.30 5.31 -3.28
C PRO A 3 -39.60 3.88 -2.83
N GLY A 4 -40.84 3.44 -2.90
CA GLY A 4 -41.16 2.04 -2.64
C GLY A 4 -42.63 1.68 -2.36
N CYS A 5 -43.53 2.66 -2.23
CA CYS A 5 -44.96 2.37 -2.22
C CYS A 5 -45.58 2.73 -3.58
N THR A 6 -45.75 1.76 -4.46
CA THR A 6 -46.58 1.93 -5.65
C THR A 6 -48.02 1.67 -5.23
N THR A 7 -48.77 2.76 -5.05
CA THR A 7 -50.23 2.69 -5.02
C THR A 7 -50.74 2.40 -6.41
N LEU A 8 -51.39 1.28 -6.60
CA LEU A 8 -52.28 1.08 -7.74
C LEU A 8 -53.42 2.09 -7.64
N LEU A 9 -53.40 3.06 -8.57
CA LEU A 9 -54.44 4.08 -8.67
C LEU A 9 -55.79 3.43 -9.03
N GLY A 10 -56.65 3.33 -8.03
CA GLY A 10 -58.08 3.35 -8.21
C GLY A 10 -58.51 4.80 -8.05
N GLU A 11 -59.24 5.31 -9.05
CA GLU A 11 -59.78 6.66 -9.07
C GLU A 11 -60.69 6.95 -7.86
N ASP A 12 -60.56 8.21 -7.35
CA ASP A 12 -61.44 8.88 -6.40
C ASP A 12 -61.38 8.44 -4.91
N GLN A 13 -60.65 9.20 -4.10
CA GLN A 13 -61.21 9.87 -2.92
C GLN A 13 -60.09 10.52 -2.06
N GLU A 14 -60.49 11.57 -1.40
CA GLU A 14 -59.79 12.53 -0.58
C GLU A 14 -58.96 11.89 0.56
N ASN A 15 -57.75 12.38 0.73
CA ASN A 15 -56.97 12.64 1.95
C ASN A 15 -57.20 11.65 3.14
N GLU A 16 -56.47 10.54 3.13
CA GLU A 16 -56.14 9.82 4.37
C GLU A 16 -54.65 9.57 4.41
N GLU A 17 -53.95 10.16 5.39
CA GLU A 17 -52.64 9.68 5.85
C GLU A 17 -52.83 8.20 6.23
N THR A 18 -52.41 7.30 5.36
CA THR A 18 -52.33 5.88 5.72
C THR A 18 -51.08 5.69 6.56
N ASP A 19 -51.28 5.78 7.87
CA ASP A 19 -50.42 5.18 8.88
C ASP A 19 -50.29 3.68 8.53
N CYS A 20 -49.11 3.24 8.11
CA CYS A 20 -48.82 1.82 7.97
C CYS A 20 -48.65 1.23 9.37
N GLU A 21 -49.74 0.97 10.07
CA GLU A 21 -49.71 0.13 11.25
C GLU A 21 -49.45 -1.31 10.84
N MET A 22 -48.35 -1.84 11.35
CA MET A 22 -47.79 -3.15 11.09
C MET A 22 -48.65 -4.25 11.70
N GLU A 23 -49.53 -4.82 10.90
CA GLU A 23 -50.14 -6.12 11.23
C GLU A 23 -49.42 -7.23 10.49
N PRO A 24 -48.92 -8.29 11.15
CA PRO A 24 -48.00 -9.27 10.57
C PRO A 24 -48.62 -10.29 9.62
N THR A 25 -49.79 -10.06 9.08
CA THR A 25 -50.52 -11.06 8.27
C THR A 25 -51.10 -10.54 6.95
N THR A 26 -50.69 -9.37 6.45
CA THR A 26 -51.18 -8.87 5.17
C THR A 26 -50.08 -8.90 4.14
N GLU A 27 -50.24 -9.72 3.10
CA GLU A 27 -49.38 -9.77 1.93
C GLU A 27 -49.18 -8.37 1.33
N GLY A 28 -47.99 -7.80 1.36
CA GLY A 28 -47.65 -6.69 0.47
C GLY A 28 -46.79 -5.56 0.96
N CYS A 29 -46.38 -5.48 2.21
CA CYS A 29 -45.39 -4.48 2.63
C CYS A 29 -44.10 -5.16 3.08
N PHE A 30 -43.24 -5.53 2.15
CA PHE A 30 -41.87 -5.83 2.44
C PHE A 30 -41.11 -4.50 2.47
N GLU A 31 -40.45 -4.20 3.58
CA GLU A 31 -39.41 -3.17 3.55
C GLU A 31 -38.38 -3.60 2.48
N PRO A 32 -38.00 -2.72 1.55
CA PRO A 32 -37.01 -3.07 0.56
C PRO A 32 -35.72 -3.43 1.30
N VAL A 33 -35.27 -4.68 1.12
CA VAL A 33 -33.96 -5.12 1.63
C VAL A 33 -32.91 -4.32 0.88
N VAL A 34 -32.25 -3.41 1.56
CA VAL A 34 -31.12 -2.66 1.00
C VAL A 34 -29.99 -3.65 0.77
N THR A 35 -29.43 -3.66 -0.43
CA THR A 35 -28.31 -4.49 -0.82
C THR A 35 -27.08 -3.63 -1.11
N GLU A 36 -25.91 -4.25 -1.28
CA GLU A 36 -24.70 -3.54 -1.64
C GLU A 36 -24.84 -2.77 -2.96
N ASP A 37 -25.59 -3.31 -3.92
CA ASP A 37 -25.83 -2.70 -5.24
C ASP A 37 -26.69 -1.42 -5.17
N ASP A 38 -27.42 -1.20 -4.09
CA ASP A 38 -28.23 0.00 -3.87
C ASP A 38 -27.40 1.17 -3.34
N CYS A 39 -26.16 0.92 -2.91
CA CYS A 39 -25.28 1.95 -2.37
C CYS A 39 -24.59 2.74 -3.49
N ALA A 40 -24.58 4.08 -3.37
CA ALA A 40 -23.81 4.91 -4.27
C ALA A 40 -22.30 4.62 -4.16
N PRO A 41 -21.49 4.93 -5.21
CA PRO A 41 -20.04 4.66 -5.19
C PRO A 41 -19.27 5.31 -4.03
N THR A 42 -19.84 6.34 -3.41
CA THR A 42 -19.30 7.04 -2.24
C THR A 42 -19.88 6.55 -0.92
N GLN A 43 -20.57 5.42 -0.93
CA GLN A 43 -21.20 4.81 0.23
C GLN A 43 -20.66 3.39 0.44
N VAL A 44 -20.77 2.91 1.67
CA VAL A 44 -20.42 1.56 2.09
C VAL A 44 -21.68 0.89 2.66
N PHE A 45 -21.96 -0.32 2.19
CA PHE A 45 -23.03 -1.15 2.73
C PHE A 45 -22.64 -1.68 4.12
N THR A 46 -23.53 -1.54 5.08
CA THR A 46 -23.31 -1.95 6.48
C THR A 46 -24.04 -3.25 6.87
N GLY A 47 -24.66 -3.93 5.89
CA GLY A 47 -25.50 -5.11 6.10
C GLY A 47 -26.99 -4.79 6.13
N GLU A 48 -27.39 -3.56 6.45
CA GLU A 48 -28.78 -3.12 6.55
C GLU A 48 -29.03 -1.79 5.82
N SER A 49 -28.01 -0.95 5.69
CA SER A 49 -28.12 0.39 5.10
C SER A 49 -26.81 0.83 4.45
N CYS A 50 -26.89 1.90 3.67
CA CYS A 50 -25.72 2.56 3.11
C CYS A 50 -25.28 3.71 4.00
N ARG A 51 -23.99 3.77 4.36
CA ARG A 51 -23.39 4.93 5.04
C ARG A 51 -22.43 5.64 4.13
N ILE A 52 -22.17 6.92 4.37
CA ILE A 52 -21.16 7.68 3.65
C ILE A 52 -19.79 7.05 3.89
N MET A 53 -19.03 6.83 2.80
CA MET A 53 -17.66 6.36 2.87
C MET A 53 -16.76 7.44 3.48
N LEU A 54 -15.86 7.03 4.35
CA LEU A 54 -14.86 7.91 4.95
C LEU A 54 -13.56 7.77 4.15
N ARG A 55 -12.91 8.90 3.85
CA ARG A 55 -11.56 8.87 3.25
C ARG A 55 -10.55 8.24 4.22
N PRO A 56 -9.49 7.61 3.71
CA PRO A 56 -8.38 7.20 4.57
C PRO A 56 -7.74 8.44 5.22
N GLU A 57 -7.40 8.34 6.48
CA GLU A 57 -6.73 9.40 7.25
C GLU A 57 -5.61 8.78 8.10
N LYS A 58 -4.65 9.60 8.55
CA LYS A 58 -3.55 9.19 9.42
C LYS A 58 -2.82 7.94 8.90
N LEU A 59 -2.54 7.92 7.59
CA LEU A 59 -1.74 6.87 7.01
C LEU A 59 -0.37 6.82 7.68
N ASP A 60 0.04 5.64 8.14
CA ASP A 60 1.31 5.42 8.85
C ASP A 60 1.84 4.01 8.55
N PHE A 61 3.16 3.87 8.46
CA PHE A 61 3.87 2.62 8.25
C PHE A 61 4.73 2.21 9.45
N GLY A 62 4.57 2.89 10.59
CA GLY A 62 5.32 2.64 11.82
C GLY A 62 6.75 3.21 11.80
N THR A 63 7.25 3.62 10.65
CA THR A 63 8.54 4.32 10.51
C THR A 63 8.49 5.30 9.35
N SER A 64 9.13 6.44 9.50
CA SER A 64 9.32 7.43 8.42
C SER A 64 10.68 7.30 7.72
N GLU A 65 11.53 6.36 8.18
CA GLU A 65 12.87 6.13 7.64
C GLU A 65 13.16 4.63 7.56
N ALA A 66 13.75 4.18 6.46
CA ALA A 66 14.20 2.81 6.26
C ALA A 66 15.61 2.81 5.67
N THR A 67 16.54 2.13 6.34
CA THR A 67 17.88 1.86 5.81
C THR A 67 17.97 0.39 5.46
N LEU A 68 18.16 0.12 4.19
CA LEU A 68 18.20 -1.21 3.59
C LEU A 68 19.62 -1.52 3.13
N GLN A 69 19.90 -2.78 2.83
CA GLN A 69 21.16 -3.24 2.28
C GLN A 69 20.91 -4.06 1.03
N ILE A 70 21.70 -3.85 -0.01
CA ILE A 70 21.66 -4.64 -1.25
C ILE A 70 21.64 -6.14 -0.94
N GLY A 71 20.74 -6.88 -1.61
CA GLY A 71 20.63 -8.33 -1.49
C GLY A 71 20.03 -8.84 -0.17
N THR A 72 19.63 -7.96 0.75
CA THR A 72 18.97 -8.33 2.00
C THR A 72 17.48 -8.00 1.94
N GLU A 73 16.64 -8.99 2.18
CA GLU A 73 15.19 -8.78 2.23
C GLU A 73 14.83 -7.79 3.35
N MET A 74 14.03 -6.78 3.00
CA MET A 74 13.59 -5.78 3.97
C MET A 74 12.52 -6.31 4.90
N GLN A 75 12.44 -5.78 6.10
CA GLN A 75 11.28 -5.98 6.95
C GLN A 75 10.06 -5.36 6.26
N GLN A 76 9.01 -6.16 6.09
CA GLN A 76 7.77 -5.74 5.49
C GLN A 76 7.15 -4.56 6.24
N LEU A 77 6.78 -3.50 5.50
CA LEU A 77 6.08 -2.34 6.05
C LEU A 77 4.60 -2.46 5.73
N THR A 78 3.78 -2.61 6.77
CA THR A 78 2.33 -2.72 6.64
C THR A 78 1.68 -1.39 7.01
N PRO A 79 0.81 -0.84 6.14
CA PRO A 79 0.13 0.42 6.43
C PRO A 79 -0.92 0.28 7.52
N SER A 80 -1.08 1.33 8.30
CA SER A 80 -2.20 1.57 9.20
C SER A 80 -2.86 2.90 8.85
N PHE A 81 -4.17 3.00 9.01
CA PHE A 81 -4.94 4.21 8.69
C PHE A 81 -6.25 4.23 9.48
N LEU A 82 -6.90 5.39 9.52
CA LEU A 82 -8.28 5.57 9.98
C LEU A 82 -9.19 5.78 8.76
N GLY A 83 -10.50 5.57 8.96
CA GLY A 83 -11.48 5.67 7.88
C GLY A 83 -11.71 4.33 7.16
N ASP A 84 -12.28 4.40 5.96
CA ASP A 84 -12.53 3.21 5.15
C ASP A 84 -11.31 2.81 4.35
N ALA A 85 -11.21 1.52 4.04
CA ALA A 85 -10.06 0.95 3.35
C ALA A 85 -9.77 1.66 2.02
N PRO A 86 -8.50 1.92 1.71
CA PRO A 86 -8.09 2.36 0.40
C PRO A 86 -8.41 1.30 -0.66
N THR A 87 -8.83 1.76 -1.83
CA THR A 87 -9.07 0.91 -3.00
C THR A 87 -7.96 1.03 -4.04
N LYS A 88 -7.05 2.02 -3.87
CA LYS A 88 -5.90 2.24 -4.75
C LYS A 88 -4.71 2.74 -3.95
N TRP A 89 -3.55 2.22 -4.32
CA TRP A 89 -2.26 2.63 -3.79
C TRP A 89 -1.36 3.13 -4.90
N ALA A 90 -0.54 4.11 -4.60
CA ALA A 90 0.46 4.65 -5.51
C ALA A 90 1.67 5.15 -4.72
N VAL A 91 2.81 5.25 -5.37
CA VAL A 91 4.03 5.80 -4.80
C VAL A 91 4.71 6.71 -5.81
N ASN A 92 5.26 7.80 -5.34
CA ASN A 92 6.00 8.76 -6.16
C ASN A 92 7.20 9.34 -5.36
N PRO A 93 8.40 9.31 -5.93
CA PRO A 93 8.82 8.60 -7.15
C PRO A 93 8.71 7.09 -7.01
N GLN A 94 9.06 6.34 -8.07
CA GLN A 94 9.15 4.88 -8.02
C GLN A 94 10.13 4.45 -6.93
N LEU A 95 9.78 3.38 -6.19
CA LEU A 95 10.63 2.79 -5.15
C LEU A 95 11.96 2.28 -5.73
N PRO A 96 13.00 2.10 -4.88
CA PRO A 96 14.25 1.49 -5.30
C PRO A 96 14.02 0.15 -6.00
N ASP A 97 14.87 -0.17 -6.97
CA ASP A 97 14.76 -1.43 -7.71
C ASP A 97 14.82 -2.65 -6.77
N GLY A 98 13.88 -3.58 -6.94
CA GLY A 98 13.69 -4.74 -6.07
C GLY A 98 12.79 -4.49 -4.85
N ILE A 99 12.32 -3.25 -4.63
CA ILE A 99 11.31 -2.91 -3.62
C ILE A 99 9.99 -2.58 -4.32
N GLU A 100 8.91 -3.17 -3.84
CA GLU A 100 7.59 -3.02 -4.44
C GLU A 100 6.55 -2.65 -3.38
N ILE A 101 5.49 -1.99 -3.83
CA ILE A 101 4.27 -1.79 -3.06
C ILE A 101 3.16 -2.66 -3.66
N ASP A 102 2.53 -3.45 -2.83
CA ASP A 102 1.34 -4.21 -3.22
C ASP A 102 0.17 -3.24 -3.41
N LEU A 103 -0.43 -3.25 -4.59
CA LEU A 103 -1.45 -2.28 -4.98
C LEU A 103 -2.84 -2.55 -4.36
N GLU A 104 -3.04 -3.69 -3.72
CA GLU A 104 -4.28 -4.05 -3.03
C GLU A 104 -4.17 -3.77 -1.52
N SER A 105 -3.09 -4.18 -0.89
CA SER A 105 -2.87 -4.05 0.55
C SER A 105 -2.08 -2.81 0.96
N GLY A 106 -1.29 -2.22 0.05
CA GLY A 106 -0.37 -1.13 0.33
C GLY A 106 0.90 -1.55 1.06
N VAL A 107 1.12 -2.84 1.22
CA VAL A 107 2.31 -3.37 1.88
C VAL A 107 3.55 -3.12 1.02
N ILE A 108 4.63 -2.65 1.65
CA ILE A 108 5.92 -2.45 1.00
C ILE A 108 6.86 -3.58 1.43
N SER A 109 7.46 -4.25 0.46
CA SER A 109 8.38 -5.37 0.68
C SER A 109 9.35 -5.54 -0.49
N GLY A 110 10.33 -6.42 -0.33
CA GLY A 110 11.26 -6.80 -1.39
C GLY A 110 12.70 -6.84 -0.93
N THR A 111 13.59 -7.00 -1.93
CA THR A 111 15.04 -7.05 -1.74
C THR A 111 15.68 -6.08 -2.72
N PRO A 112 16.34 -5.02 -2.25
CA PRO A 112 16.93 -4.02 -3.13
C PRO A 112 18.12 -4.62 -3.91
N ASN A 113 18.18 -4.28 -5.21
CA ASN A 113 19.20 -4.79 -6.12
C ASN A 113 20.39 -3.84 -6.28
N TYR A 114 20.17 -2.53 -6.09
CA TYR A 114 21.19 -1.49 -6.28
C TYR A 114 21.21 -0.54 -5.10
N GLU A 115 22.33 0.11 -4.87
CA GLU A 115 22.44 1.21 -3.93
C GLU A 115 21.56 2.39 -4.35
N GLU A 116 20.95 3.04 -3.38
CA GLU A 116 20.17 4.25 -3.60
C GLU A 116 20.52 5.23 -2.47
N PRO A 117 20.97 6.44 -2.83
CA PRO A 117 21.20 7.48 -1.83
C PRO A 117 19.87 7.83 -1.15
N SER A 118 19.96 8.37 0.06
CA SER A 118 18.80 8.78 0.83
C SER A 118 17.81 9.61 0.01
N ARG A 119 16.59 9.08 -0.16
CA ARG A 119 15.55 9.68 -0.98
C ARG A 119 14.18 9.57 -0.32
N HIS A 120 13.33 10.57 -0.56
CA HIS A 120 11.97 10.56 -0.07
C HIS A 120 10.99 10.01 -1.10
N TYR A 121 10.07 9.20 -0.62
CA TYR A 121 8.99 8.59 -1.39
C TYR A 121 7.67 8.97 -0.73
N THR A 122 6.69 9.39 -1.54
CA THR A 122 5.34 9.71 -1.08
C THR A 122 4.42 8.57 -1.46
N ILE A 123 3.88 7.89 -0.47
CA ILE A 123 2.89 6.83 -0.63
C ILE A 123 1.53 7.48 -0.54
N ILE A 124 0.64 7.14 -1.46
CA ILE A 124 -0.71 7.68 -1.59
C ILE A 124 -1.70 6.52 -1.50
N ALA A 125 -2.61 6.63 -0.56
CA ALA A 125 -3.74 5.72 -0.37
C ALA A 125 -5.03 6.47 -0.72
N SER A 126 -5.91 5.88 -1.53
CA SER A 126 -7.15 6.54 -1.95
C SER A 126 -8.33 5.59 -2.01
N ASN A 127 -9.52 6.14 -1.74
CA ASN A 127 -10.82 5.54 -2.01
C ASN A 127 -11.75 6.58 -2.67
N ALA A 128 -13.01 6.25 -2.92
CA ALA A 128 -13.96 7.17 -3.55
C ALA A 128 -14.26 8.43 -2.72
N ALA A 129 -13.98 8.43 -1.41
CA ALA A 129 -14.20 9.58 -0.53
C ALA A 129 -13.00 10.52 -0.45
N GLY A 130 -11.78 10.08 -0.86
CA GLY A 130 -10.62 10.94 -0.86
C GLY A 130 -9.29 10.19 -0.74
N ILE A 131 -8.26 10.95 -0.37
CA ILE A 131 -6.87 10.48 -0.33
C ILE A 131 -6.22 10.74 1.03
N ALA A 132 -5.26 9.88 1.38
CA ALA A 132 -4.24 10.11 2.40
C ALA A 132 -2.86 9.92 1.79
N SER A 133 -1.85 10.55 2.37
CA SER A 133 -0.47 10.37 1.95
C SER A 133 0.46 10.22 3.14
N PHE A 134 1.53 9.47 2.93
CA PHE A 134 2.62 9.27 3.88
C PHE A 134 3.95 9.45 3.18
N ARG A 135 4.92 10.05 3.85
CA ARG A 135 6.26 10.28 3.32
C ARG A 135 7.27 9.45 4.09
N ILE A 136 7.98 8.59 3.38
CA ILE A 136 9.07 7.77 3.91
C ILE A 136 10.38 8.13 3.23
N GLN A 137 11.47 8.10 3.97
CA GLN A 137 12.82 8.21 3.47
C GLN A 137 13.43 6.81 3.39
N ILE A 138 13.94 6.43 2.21
CA ILE A 138 14.61 5.13 2.03
C ILE A 138 16.04 5.40 1.58
N THR A 139 16.96 4.63 2.16
CA THR A 139 18.38 4.59 1.80
C THR A 139 18.75 3.12 1.56
N VAL A 140 19.42 2.82 0.46
CA VAL A 140 19.96 1.48 0.20
C VAL A 140 21.47 1.54 0.22
N LEU A 141 22.06 0.83 1.18
CA LEU A 141 23.51 0.76 1.37
C LEU A 141 24.11 -0.38 0.54
N PRO A 142 25.33 -0.20 0.05
CA PRO A 142 26.08 -1.29 -0.59
C PRO A 142 26.42 -2.39 0.40
N ILE A 143 26.78 -3.56 -0.13
CA ILE A 143 27.31 -4.65 0.68
C ILE A 143 28.67 -4.23 1.23
N PRO A 144 28.89 -4.21 2.55
CA PRO A 144 30.16 -3.79 3.10
C PRO A 144 31.27 -4.78 2.72
N VAL A 145 32.41 -4.27 2.33
CA VAL A 145 33.62 -5.08 2.15
C VAL A 145 34.11 -5.53 3.53
N ILE A 146 34.01 -6.83 3.82
CA ILE A 146 34.37 -7.37 5.13
C ILE A 146 35.86 -7.58 5.27
N SER A 147 36.55 -8.00 4.20
CA SER A 147 38.01 -8.16 4.17
C SER A 147 38.58 -8.10 2.77
N VAL A 148 39.80 -7.63 2.68
CA VAL A 148 40.62 -7.69 1.48
C VAL A 148 41.82 -8.59 1.81
N GLN A 149 41.98 -9.69 1.08
CA GLN A 149 43.13 -10.58 1.25
C GLN A 149 44.04 -10.48 0.05
N LEU A 150 45.29 -10.18 0.34
CA LEU A 150 46.37 -10.30 -0.63
C LEU A 150 46.98 -11.69 -0.49
N GLN A 151 46.95 -12.51 -1.53
CA GLN A 151 47.41 -13.89 -1.47
C GLN A 151 48.94 -14.01 -1.31
N SER A 152 49.65 -12.95 -1.65
CA SER A 152 51.14 -12.90 -1.48
C SER A 152 51.55 -11.52 -1.00
N PRO A 153 51.83 -11.34 0.32
CA PRO A 153 52.35 -10.12 0.85
C PRO A 153 53.83 -9.87 0.43
N GLU A 154 54.51 -10.87 -0.11
CA GLU A 154 55.90 -10.79 -0.54
C GLU A 154 56.00 -10.88 -2.06
N MET A 155 56.63 -9.87 -2.65
CA MET A 155 56.93 -9.84 -4.07
C MET A 155 58.34 -10.42 -4.29
N ASN A 156 58.45 -11.64 -4.81
CA ASN A 156 59.71 -12.23 -5.20
C ASN A 156 60.03 -11.83 -6.63
N CYS A 157 61.01 -10.93 -6.77
CA CYS A 157 61.46 -10.47 -8.07
C CYS A 157 62.86 -11.03 -8.35
N THR A 158 63.04 -11.66 -9.51
CA THR A 158 64.35 -12.09 -10.01
C THR A 158 64.88 -11.03 -10.94
N ILE A 159 66.19 -10.73 -10.85
CA ILE A 159 66.84 -9.73 -11.75
C ILE A 159 66.64 -10.18 -13.20
N GLY A 160 65.98 -9.36 -14.01
CA GLY A 160 65.73 -9.60 -15.44
C GLY A 160 64.32 -10.11 -15.79
N GLU A 161 63.46 -10.37 -14.82
CA GLU A 161 62.07 -10.75 -15.05
C GLU A 161 61.08 -9.68 -14.57
N SER A 162 59.88 -9.63 -15.18
CA SER A 162 58.82 -8.70 -14.75
C SER A 162 58.19 -9.20 -13.47
N CYS A 163 58.04 -8.30 -12.48
CA CYS A 163 57.32 -8.62 -11.25
C CYS A 163 55.82 -8.54 -11.49
N HIS A 164 55.10 -9.59 -11.09
CA HIS A 164 53.65 -9.62 -11.11
C HIS A 164 53.14 -9.63 -9.68
N MET A 165 52.19 -8.74 -9.37
CA MET A 165 51.38 -8.80 -8.18
C MET A 165 50.06 -9.52 -8.50
N GLU A 166 49.64 -10.42 -7.65
CA GLU A 166 48.34 -11.02 -7.76
C GLU A 166 47.25 -9.98 -7.43
N THR A 167 46.14 -10.09 -8.11
CA THR A 167 44.98 -9.23 -7.83
C THR A 167 44.41 -9.57 -6.44
N PRO A 168 44.04 -8.55 -5.66
CA PRO A 168 43.42 -8.80 -4.35
C PRO A 168 42.06 -9.55 -4.52
N SER A 169 41.76 -10.43 -3.59
CA SER A 169 40.43 -11.03 -3.46
C SER A 169 39.63 -10.28 -2.40
N PHE A 170 38.35 -10.12 -2.67
CA PHE A 170 37.42 -9.46 -1.75
C PHE A 170 36.42 -10.46 -1.20
N SER A 171 36.04 -10.29 0.07
CA SER A 171 34.84 -10.91 0.65
C SER A 171 33.85 -9.79 1.01
N GLY A 172 32.62 -9.90 0.54
CA GLY A 172 31.64 -8.83 0.60
C GLY A 172 31.41 -8.18 -0.76
N GLY A 173 30.98 -6.91 -0.80
CA GLY A 173 30.80 -6.14 -2.02
C GLY A 173 32.12 -5.77 -2.67
N GLU A 174 32.13 -5.54 -3.99
CA GLU A 174 33.29 -4.96 -4.69
C GLU A 174 33.47 -3.50 -4.26
N PRO A 175 34.71 -3.05 -4.04
CA PRO A 175 34.96 -1.63 -3.81
C PRO A 175 34.68 -0.83 -5.08
N ASP A 176 34.15 0.38 -4.92
CA ASP A 176 33.94 1.32 -6.02
C ASP A 176 35.25 1.66 -6.70
N GLN A 177 35.24 1.72 -8.03
CA GLN A 177 36.37 2.11 -8.84
C GLN A 177 36.50 3.63 -8.95
#